data_f2b853692dbc2ed1f3653c2d1a00175d
#
_entry.id   f2b853692dbc2ed1f3653c2d1a00175d
#
_cell.length_a   1.000
_cell.length_b   1.000
_cell.length_c   1.000
_cell.angle_alpha   90.00
_cell.angle_beta   90.00
_cell.angle_gamma   90.00
#
_symmetry.space_group_name_H-M   'P 1'
#
loop_
_entity.id
_entity.type
_entity.pdbx_description
1 polymer ?
#
loop_
_entity_poly.entity_id
_entity_poly.type
_entity_poly.pdbx_seq_one_letter_code
_entity_poly.pdbx_strand_id
1 'polypeptide(L)'
;MLLGIAMARHFYPTTPIVIVSDSGGPILSDADPDFIRRVLVEVGAIGLLPSRTCPDCIANGHATGVVEWALARDPNTRFAYMGHAGDHVIGEFFMGTTADEFRTALVRETGRLVDRFPGRAHRFIAPGSRHTLALDVTTLPDQLLKTVLGVFGPLAVTGDDVTSAELQKWVLGGMRETATDASGTPVTGNDWLRTVLDDPAHAENVVQLQ
;
A
#
# COMPACT_ATOMS: atom_id res chain seq x y z
N MET A 1 -8.24 1.25 -3.67
CA MET A 1 -8.38 -0.06 -3.00
C MET A 1 -9.82 -0.39 -2.66
N LEU A 2 -10.50 0.34 -1.77
CA LEU A 2 -11.86 0.02 -1.27
C LEU A 2 -12.93 -0.13 -2.35
N LEU A 3 -13.03 0.86 -3.25
CA LEU A 3 -13.94 0.81 -4.38
C LEU A 3 -13.63 -0.38 -5.30
N GLY A 4 -12.34 -0.65 -5.52
CA GLY A 4 -11.90 -1.76 -6.36
C GLY A 4 -12.37 -3.12 -5.86
N ILE A 5 -12.33 -3.38 -4.55
CA ILE A 5 -12.81 -4.65 -3.96
C ILE A 5 -14.31 -4.84 -4.20
N ALA A 6 -15.11 -3.81 -3.92
CA ALA A 6 -16.56 -3.87 -4.08
C ALA A 6 -16.94 -4.04 -5.56
N MET A 7 -16.30 -3.30 -6.45
CA MET A 7 -16.50 -3.43 -7.91
C MET A 7 -16.08 -4.81 -8.42
N ALA A 8 -14.89 -5.28 -8.05
CA ALA A 8 -14.41 -6.60 -8.49
C ALA A 8 -15.39 -7.69 -8.04
N ARG A 9 -15.86 -7.66 -6.80
CA ARG A 9 -16.83 -8.65 -6.31
C ARG A 9 -18.20 -8.55 -6.96
N HIS A 10 -18.63 -7.34 -7.34
CA HIS A 10 -19.87 -7.15 -8.10
C HIS A 10 -19.80 -7.83 -9.50
N PHE A 11 -18.70 -7.66 -10.21
CA PHE A 11 -18.55 -8.25 -11.56
C PHE A 11 -18.09 -9.70 -11.54
N TYR A 12 -17.38 -10.12 -10.49
CA TYR A 12 -16.80 -11.46 -10.36
C TYR A 12 -17.18 -12.08 -9.01
N PRO A 13 -18.46 -12.45 -8.82
CA PRO A 13 -19.00 -12.82 -7.49
C PRO A 13 -18.34 -14.06 -6.87
N THR A 14 -17.84 -14.98 -7.67
CA THR A 14 -17.26 -16.25 -7.20
C THR A 14 -15.76 -16.41 -7.49
N THR A 15 -15.20 -15.54 -8.31
CA THR A 15 -13.78 -15.61 -8.71
C THR A 15 -12.87 -15.23 -7.55
N PRO A 16 -11.76 -15.94 -7.31
CA PRO A 16 -10.74 -15.50 -6.37
C PRO A 16 -10.24 -14.09 -6.72
N ILE A 17 -10.13 -13.22 -5.72
CA ILE A 17 -9.66 -11.85 -5.87
C ILE A 17 -8.34 -11.70 -5.13
N VAL A 18 -7.32 -11.15 -5.76
CA VAL A 18 -6.10 -10.70 -5.12
C VAL A 18 -6.05 -9.18 -5.14
N ILE A 19 -5.98 -8.59 -3.96
CA ILE A 19 -5.81 -7.15 -3.79
C ILE A 19 -4.32 -6.88 -3.65
N VAL A 20 -3.73 -6.24 -4.63
CA VAL A 20 -2.34 -5.78 -4.54
C VAL A 20 -2.36 -4.30 -4.16
N SER A 21 -1.74 -3.97 -3.03
CA SER A 21 -1.55 -2.61 -2.57
C SER A 21 -0.08 -2.23 -2.69
N ASP A 22 0.23 -1.44 -3.69
CA ASP A 22 1.56 -0.88 -3.88
C ASP A 22 1.64 0.48 -3.21
N SER A 23 2.32 0.55 -2.08
CA SER A 23 2.65 1.74 -1.31
C SER A 23 1.48 2.63 -0.86
N GLY A 24 0.39 2.69 -1.62
CA GLY A 24 -0.86 3.36 -1.26
C GLY A 24 -1.63 2.61 -0.18
N GLY A 25 -0.92 2.09 0.79
CA GLY A 25 -1.37 1.13 1.73
C GLY A 25 -2.47 1.58 2.67
N PRO A 26 -2.94 0.65 3.47
CA PRO A 26 -3.89 0.94 4.52
C PRO A 26 -3.24 1.66 5.72
N ILE A 27 -1.96 2.05 5.60
CA ILE A 27 -1.19 2.65 6.68
C ILE A 27 -1.36 4.16 6.65
N LEU A 28 -1.70 4.71 7.78
CA LEU A 28 -1.89 6.14 8.00
C LEU A 28 -1.36 6.50 9.39
N SER A 29 -1.70 7.68 9.93
CA SER A 29 -1.07 8.19 11.12
C SER A 29 -1.69 7.67 12.42
N ASP A 30 -0.88 7.15 13.32
CA ASP A 30 -1.26 6.93 14.73
C ASP A 30 -1.46 8.25 15.47
N ALA A 31 -0.73 9.30 15.08
CA ALA A 31 -0.79 10.60 15.73
C ALA A 31 -2.09 11.36 15.42
N ASP A 32 -2.74 11.03 14.31
CA ASP A 32 -3.99 11.67 13.88
C ASP A 32 -5.01 10.60 13.42
N PRO A 33 -5.74 9.98 14.35
CA PRO A 33 -6.74 8.95 14.03
C PRO A 33 -7.85 9.42 13.09
N ASP A 34 -8.13 10.72 13.05
CA ASP A 34 -9.18 11.28 12.20
C ASP A 34 -8.68 11.67 10.80
N PHE A 35 -7.39 11.57 10.53
CA PHE A 35 -6.80 11.98 9.26
C PHE A 35 -7.49 11.32 8.06
N ILE A 36 -7.59 9.98 8.06
CA ILE A 36 -8.23 9.25 6.95
C ILE A 36 -9.68 9.65 6.77
N ARG A 37 -10.41 9.88 7.85
CA ARG A 37 -11.81 10.32 7.78
C ARG A 37 -11.92 11.69 7.12
N ARG A 38 -11.06 12.66 7.48
CA ARG A 38 -11.05 13.99 6.86
C ARG A 38 -10.73 13.88 5.37
N VAL A 39 -9.68 13.14 5.00
CA VAL A 39 -9.33 12.92 3.59
C VAL A 39 -10.47 12.29 2.81
N LEU A 40 -11.10 11.25 3.32
CA LEU A 40 -12.22 10.59 2.65
C LEU A 40 -13.45 11.49 2.50
N VAL A 41 -13.70 12.38 3.47
CA VAL A 41 -14.77 13.40 3.36
C VAL A 41 -14.41 14.41 2.29
N GLU A 42 -13.20 14.94 2.30
CA GLU A 42 -12.72 15.98 1.39
C GLU A 42 -12.74 15.52 -0.07
N VAL A 43 -12.34 14.29 -0.33
CA VAL A 43 -12.38 13.70 -1.69
C VAL A 43 -13.73 13.07 -2.04
N GLY A 44 -14.76 13.21 -1.19
CA GLY A 44 -16.08 12.65 -1.43
C GLY A 44 -16.17 11.13 -1.37
N ALA A 45 -15.17 10.46 -0.81
CA ALA A 45 -15.05 9.01 -0.80
C ALA A 45 -15.55 8.35 0.51
N ILE A 46 -16.00 9.13 1.49
CA ILE A 46 -16.46 8.59 2.78
C ILE A 46 -17.62 7.59 2.62
N GLY A 47 -18.48 7.80 1.63
CA GLY A 47 -19.61 6.91 1.32
C GLY A 47 -19.17 5.54 0.75
N LEU A 48 -17.92 5.37 0.37
CA LEU A 48 -17.36 4.09 -0.10
C LEU A 48 -16.97 3.16 1.04
N LEU A 49 -16.91 3.66 2.26
CA LEU A 49 -16.66 2.84 3.43
C LEU A 49 -17.90 2.00 3.76
N PRO A 50 -17.74 0.77 4.20
CA PRO A 50 -18.84 -0.08 4.63
C PRO A 50 -19.37 0.33 6.01
N SER A 51 -19.79 1.58 6.16
CA SER A 51 -20.09 2.24 7.44
C SER A 51 -21.13 1.50 8.31
N ARG A 52 -22.05 0.77 7.67
CA ARG A 52 -23.06 -0.02 8.41
C ARG A 52 -22.53 -1.37 8.90
N THR A 53 -21.56 -1.94 8.20
CA THR A 53 -21.07 -3.29 8.46
C THR A 53 -19.65 -3.31 9.02
N CYS A 54 -18.97 -2.17 9.01
CA CYS A 54 -17.68 -1.95 9.63
C CYS A 54 -17.56 -0.48 10.11
N PRO A 55 -18.25 -0.09 11.17
CA PRO A 55 -18.21 1.28 11.68
C PRO A 55 -16.82 1.69 12.13
N ASP A 56 -16.02 0.72 12.61
CA ASP A 56 -14.71 0.94 13.20
C ASP A 56 -13.55 0.62 12.25
N CYS A 57 -13.82 0.43 10.95
CA CYS A 57 -12.79 0.06 9.96
C CYS A 57 -11.62 1.04 9.86
N ILE A 58 -11.81 2.28 10.29
CA ILE A 58 -10.79 3.34 10.27
C ILE A 58 -10.63 4.01 11.64
N ALA A 59 -11.14 3.39 12.71
CA ALA A 59 -11.17 4.00 14.04
C ALA A 59 -9.77 4.20 14.64
N ASN A 60 -8.80 3.40 14.21
CA ASN A 60 -7.39 3.52 14.63
C ASN A 60 -6.56 4.46 13.74
N GLY A 61 -7.19 5.23 12.87
CA GLY A 61 -6.48 6.11 11.94
C GLY A 61 -5.89 5.42 10.71
N HIS A 62 -6.03 4.10 10.60
CA HIS A 62 -5.54 3.30 9.48
C HIS A 62 -6.69 2.67 8.69
N ALA A 63 -6.46 2.39 7.40
CA ALA A 63 -7.41 1.68 6.57
C ALA A 63 -7.22 0.14 6.60
N THR A 64 -6.34 -0.37 7.45
CA THR A 64 -6.13 -1.83 7.66
C THR A 64 -7.38 -2.54 8.11
N GLY A 65 -8.24 -1.89 8.91
CA GLY A 65 -9.52 -2.46 9.32
C GLY A 65 -10.47 -2.73 8.14
N VAL A 66 -10.36 -2.00 7.05
CA VAL A 66 -11.14 -2.28 5.83
C VAL A 66 -10.64 -3.51 5.11
N VAL A 67 -9.32 -3.69 5.03
CA VAL A 67 -8.71 -4.93 4.49
C VAL A 67 -9.13 -6.13 5.32
N GLU A 68 -9.03 -6.00 6.63
CA GLU A 68 -9.44 -7.01 7.60
C GLU A 68 -10.91 -7.40 7.44
N TRP A 69 -11.79 -6.40 7.32
CA TRP A 69 -13.21 -6.61 7.08
C TRP A 69 -13.46 -7.37 5.76
N ALA A 70 -12.75 -7.03 4.68
CA ALA A 70 -12.87 -7.70 3.40
C ALA A 70 -12.42 -9.16 3.47
N LEU A 71 -11.26 -9.41 4.07
CA LEU A 71 -10.70 -10.77 4.24
C LEU A 71 -11.56 -11.63 5.16
N ALA A 72 -12.15 -11.07 6.21
CA ALA A 72 -13.01 -11.81 7.13
C ALA A 72 -14.32 -12.27 6.49
N ARG A 73 -14.84 -11.49 5.53
CA ARG A 73 -16.13 -11.76 4.88
C ARG A 73 -16.03 -12.66 3.66
N ASP A 74 -14.89 -12.68 3.02
CA ASP A 74 -14.71 -13.39 1.75
C ASP A 74 -13.46 -14.26 1.79
N PRO A 75 -13.63 -15.58 1.97
CA PRO A 75 -12.50 -16.52 2.02
C PRO A 75 -11.74 -16.61 0.70
N ASN A 76 -12.33 -16.19 -0.42
CA ASN A 76 -11.70 -16.19 -1.73
C ASN A 76 -10.94 -14.90 -2.04
N THR A 77 -10.90 -13.96 -1.09
CA THR A 77 -10.10 -12.73 -1.22
C THR A 77 -8.76 -12.89 -0.51
N ARG A 78 -7.70 -12.45 -1.19
CA ARG A 78 -6.32 -12.35 -0.68
C ARG A 78 -5.85 -10.91 -0.75
N PHE A 79 -4.87 -10.58 0.09
CA PHE A 79 -4.25 -9.26 0.15
C PHE A 79 -2.73 -9.38 0.07
N ALA A 80 -2.12 -8.57 -0.75
CA ALA A 80 -0.68 -8.44 -0.90
C ALA A 80 -0.29 -6.97 -0.76
N TYR A 81 0.43 -6.64 0.30
CA TYR A 81 1.05 -5.34 0.46
C TYR A 81 2.48 -5.39 -0.10
N MET A 82 2.86 -4.37 -0.85
CA MET A 82 4.23 -4.14 -1.25
C MET A 82 4.58 -2.65 -1.14
N GLY A 83 5.81 -2.35 -0.71
CA GLY A 83 6.24 -0.96 -0.51
C GLY A 83 7.59 -0.86 0.16
N HIS A 84 8.04 0.37 0.42
CA HIS A 84 9.29 0.65 1.10
C HIS A 84 9.09 0.95 2.59
N ALA A 85 10.07 0.56 3.40
CA ALA A 85 10.04 0.73 4.85
C ALA A 85 9.96 2.20 5.30
N GLY A 86 10.48 3.12 4.52
CA GLY A 86 10.51 4.55 4.82
C GLY A 86 9.78 5.37 3.76
N ASP A 87 8.67 4.88 3.20
CA ASP A 87 7.92 5.59 2.16
C ASP A 87 7.72 7.08 2.49
N HIS A 88 8.50 7.91 1.80
CA HIS A 88 8.57 9.35 2.06
C HIS A 88 7.27 10.07 1.69
N VAL A 89 6.59 9.61 0.64
CA VAL A 89 5.36 10.25 0.16
C VAL A 89 4.22 10.00 1.14
N ILE A 90 4.03 8.78 1.59
CA ILE A 90 2.96 8.49 2.56
C ILE A 90 3.35 9.00 3.95
N GLY A 91 4.54 8.67 4.44
CA GLY A 91 4.96 8.97 5.80
C GLY A 91 5.14 10.46 6.04
N GLU A 92 6.11 11.08 5.41
CA GLU A 92 6.45 12.48 5.69
C GLU A 92 5.46 13.44 5.03
N PHE A 93 5.15 13.20 3.76
CA PHE A 93 4.42 14.16 2.97
C PHE A 93 2.91 14.19 3.27
N PHE A 94 2.23 13.03 3.22
CA PHE A 94 0.79 12.99 3.48
C PHE A 94 0.46 12.98 4.97
N MET A 95 1.26 12.30 5.79
CA MET A 95 0.93 12.05 7.19
C MET A 95 1.70 12.95 8.15
N GLY A 96 2.74 13.64 7.67
CA GLY A 96 3.58 14.49 8.51
C GLY A 96 4.30 13.72 9.63
N THR A 97 4.57 12.42 9.44
CA THR A 97 5.28 11.56 10.38
C THR A 97 6.73 11.42 9.97
N THR A 98 7.58 11.01 10.91
CA THR A 98 8.94 10.61 10.59
C THR A 98 8.97 9.26 9.87
N ALA A 99 10.06 8.98 9.13
CA ALA A 99 10.26 7.68 8.48
C ALA A 99 10.23 6.51 9.48
N ASP A 100 10.69 6.72 10.71
CA ASP A 100 10.70 5.68 11.75
C ASP A 100 9.29 5.43 12.32
N GLU A 101 8.49 6.46 12.51
CA GLU A 101 7.09 6.33 12.93
C GLU A 101 6.28 5.62 11.85
N PHE A 102 6.43 6.03 10.59
CA PHE A 102 5.80 5.35 9.46
C PHE A 102 6.19 3.87 9.39
N ARG A 103 7.50 3.57 9.44
CA ARG A 103 8.03 2.20 9.45
C ARG A 103 7.42 1.35 10.56
N THR A 104 7.36 1.91 11.77
CA THR A 104 6.80 1.24 12.94
C THR A 104 5.32 0.90 12.73
N ALA A 105 4.53 1.85 12.26
CA ALA A 105 3.12 1.64 11.95
C ALA A 105 2.94 0.62 10.81
N LEU A 106 3.74 0.72 9.74
CA LEU A 106 3.70 -0.18 8.60
C LEU A 106 3.93 -1.64 9.01
N VAL A 107 5.02 -1.89 9.75
CA VAL A 107 5.38 -3.25 10.21
C VAL A 107 4.31 -3.82 11.14
N ARG A 108 3.81 -3.02 12.07
CA ARG A 108 2.77 -3.42 13.02
C ARG A 108 1.47 -3.77 12.30
N GLU A 109 0.95 -2.85 11.50
CA GLU A 109 -0.36 -3.00 10.88
C GLU A 109 -0.39 -4.10 9.80
N THR A 110 0.63 -4.17 8.96
CA THR A 110 0.71 -5.28 7.99
C THR A 110 0.98 -6.62 8.66
N GLY A 111 1.78 -6.63 9.75
CA GLY A 111 2.01 -7.83 10.57
C GLY A 111 0.70 -8.37 11.15
N ARG A 112 -0.12 -7.50 11.72
CA ARG A 112 -1.44 -7.87 12.26
C ARG A 112 -2.34 -8.54 11.20
N LEU A 113 -2.32 -8.05 9.95
CA LEU A 113 -3.08 -8.67 8.86
C LEU A 113 -2.55 -10.06 8.52
N VAL A 114 -1.23 -10.21 8.42
CA VAL A 114 -0.59 -11.50 8.14
C VAL A 114 -0.89 -12.53 9.23
N ASP A 115 -0.77 -12.14 10.50
CA ASP A 115 -1.00 -13.02 11.64
C ASP A 115 -2.47 -13.47 11.72
N ARG A 116 -3.39 -12.57 11.38
CA ARG A 116 -4.83 -12.83 11.42
C ARG A 116 -5.33 -13.66 10.22
N PHE A 117 -4.70 -13.50 9.07
CA PHE A 117 -5.10 -14.18 7.82
C PHE A 117 -3.93 -14.92 7.17
N PRO A 118 -3.38 -15.94 7.84
CA PRO A 118 -2.25 -16.68 7.31
C PRO A 118 -2.59 -17.31 5.95
N GLY A 119 -1.65 -17.23 4.99
CA GLY A 119 -1.82 -17.70 3.61
C GLY A 119 -2.78 -16.87 2.75
N ARG A 120 -3.37 -15.80 3.31
CA ARG A 120 -4.26 -14.89 2.57
C ARG A 120 -3.85 -13.43 2.65
N ALA A 121 -3.09 -13.04 3.65
CA ALA A 121 -2.45 -11.74 3.71
C ALA A 121 -0.94 -11.92 3.62
N HIS A 122 -0.31 -11.17 2.72
CA HIS A 122 1.13 -11.22 2.46
C HIS A 122 1.71 -9.81 2.43
N ARG A 123 3.00 -9.69 2.73
CA ARG A 123 3.71 -8.42 2.66
C ARG A 123 5.12 -8.55 2.10
N PHE A 124 5.50 -7.56 1.30
CA PHE A 124 6.85 -7.34 0.82
C PHE A 124 7.25 -5.90 1.17
N ILE A 125 8.14 -5.74 2.14
CA ILE A 125 8.65 -4.44 2.59
C ILE A 125 10.13 -4.39 2.25
N ALA A 126 10.47 -3.63 1.21
CA ALA A 126 11.83 -3.39 0.79
C ALA A 126 12.46 -2.24 1.61
N PRO A 127 13.79 -2.21 1.73
CA PRO A 127 14.50 -1.07 2.30
C PRO A 127 14.36 0.16 1.40
N GLY A 128 14.52 1.35 1.98
CA GLY A 128 14.48 2.61 1.22
C GLY A 128 13.25 3.44 1.51
N SER A 129 13.11 4.55 0.74
CA SER A 129 12.13 5.60 0.99
C SER A 129 11.26 5.95 -0.22
N ARG A 130 11.34 5.20 -1.29
CA ARG A 130 10.55 5.42 -2.50
C ARG A 130 9.08 5.10 -2.27
N HIS A 131 8.20 5.71 -3.08
CA HIS A 131 6.78 5.54 -2.88
C HIS A 131 6.23 4.26 -3.51
N THR A 132 6.56 3.95 -4.76
CA THR A 132 5.98 2.79 -5.47
C THR A 132 7.02 1.76 -5.87
N LEU A 133 6.62 0.49 -5.90
CA LEU A 133 7.40 -0.63 -6.41
C LEU A 133 6.92 -1.08 -7.80
N ALA A 134 5.60 -1.04 -8.04
CA ALA A 134 5.02 -1.57 -9.27
C ALA A 134 5.15 -0.63 -10.49
N LEU A 135 5.38 0.67 -10.27
CA LEU A 135 5.57 1.62 -11.37
C LEU A 135 7.04 1.69 -11.77
N ASP A 136 7.42 0.94 -12.79
CA ASP A 136 8.70 1.11 -13.47
C ASP A 136 8.58 2.23 -14.51
N VAL A 137 9.02 3.42 -14.12
CA VAL A 137 8.94 4.63 -14.98
C VAL A 137 10.02 4.75 -16.02
N THR A 138 11.03 3.91 -15.98
CA THR A 138 12.03 3.90 -17.07
C THR A 138 11.38 3.56 -18.41
N THR A 139 10.17 3.01 -18.39
CA THR A 139 9.41 2.61 -19.57
C THR A 139 8.20 3.50 -19.88
N LEU A 140 7.86 4.46 -19.00
CA LEU A 140 6.72 5.35 -19.23
C LEU A 140 7.09 6.51 -20.17
N PRO A 141 6.25 6.82 -21.18
CA PRO A 141 6.40 8.03 -21.97
C PRO A 141 6.34 9.28 -21.07
N ASP A 142 7.18 10.29 -21.38
CA ASP A 142 7.26 11.56 -20.63
C ASP A 142 5.90 12.22 -20.34
N GLN A 143 4.95 12.11 -21.28
CA GLN A 143 3.62 12.67 -21.11
C GLN A 143 2.79 11.93 -20.06
N LEU A 144 2.90 10.61 -19.99
CA LEU A 144 2.19 9.81 -19.00
C LEU A 144 2.79 10.03 -17.62
N LEU A 145 4.11 10.13 -17.55
CA LEU A 145 4.83 10.48 -16.33
C LEU A 145 4.39 11.85 -15.79
N LYS A 146 4.32 12.87 -16.65
CA LYS A 146 3.83 14.21 -16.29
C LYS A 146 2.36 14.19 -15.82
N THR A 147 1.53 13.33 -16.42
CA THR A 147 0.14 13.17 -16.01
C THR A 147 0.04 12.51 -14.64
N VAL A 148 0.78 11.43 -14.40
CA VAL A 148 0.84 10.74 -13.09
C VAL A 148 1.37 11.69 -12.02
N LEU A 149 2.48 12.36 -12.27
CA LEU A 149 3.05 13.36 -11.37
C LEU A 149 2.12 14.58 -11.20
N GLY A 150 1.36 14.96 -12.24
CA GLY A 150 0.39 16.05 -12.18
C GLY A 150 -0.85 15.73 -11.33
N VAL A 151 -1.21 14.45 -11.21
CA VAL A 151 -2.28 14.02 -10.28
C VAL A 151 -1.79 14.08 -8.82
N PHE A 152 -0.53 13.74 -8.57
CA PHE A 152 0.08 13.83 -7.25
C PHE A 152 0.67 15.21 -6.95
N GLY A 153 1.06 15.96 -7.99
CA GLY A 153 1.71 17.26 -7.87
C GLY A 153 0.89 18.34 -7.14
N PRO A 154 -0.40 18.55 -7.42
CA PRO A 154 -1.20 19.55 -6.70
C PRO A 154 -1.40 19.21 -5.21
N LEU A 155 -1.31 17.94 -4.85
CA LEU A 155 -1.38 17.48 -3.47
C LEU A 155 -0.01 17.55 -2.78
N ALA A 156 1.05 17.56 -3.57
CA ALA A 156 2.42 17.39 -3.10
C ALA A 156 3.25 18.67 -3.01
N VAL A 157 2.90 19.74 -3.71
CA VAL A 157 3.81 20.88 -3.88
C VAL A 157 3.14 22.17 -3.49
N THR A 158 3.25 22.55 -2.24
CA THR A 158 3.10 23.94 -1.80
C THR A 158 4.44 24.70 -1.72
N GLY A 159 5.51 24.14 -2.29
CA GLY A 159 6.84 24.75 -2.32
C GLY A 159 7.44 24.75 -3.74
N ASP A 160 7.93 25.90 -4.16
CA ASP A 160 8.43 26.20 -5.52
C ASP A 160 9.71 25.46 -5.94
N ASP A 161 10.24 24.54 -5.10
CA ASP A 161 11.61 24.04 -5.22
C ASP A 161 11.78 22.54 -5.54
N VAL A 162 10.70 21.77 -5.74
CA VAL A 162 10.85 20.35 -6.05
C VAL A 162 10.91 20.13 -7.56
N THR A 163 12.07 19.75 -8.07
CA THR A 163 12.24 19.43 -9.48
C THR A 163 11.58 18.10 -9.86
N SER A 164 11.15 17.97 -11.12
CA SER A 164 10.61 16.71 -11.65
C SER A 164 11.57 15.52 -11.48
N ALA A 165 12.89 15.76 -11.47
CA ALA A 165 13.91 14.74 -11.23
C ALA A 165 13.94 14.26 -9.77
N GLU A 166 13.67 15.14 -8.81
CA GLU A 166 13.55 14.77 -7.39
C GLU A 166 12.27 14.02 -7.11
N LEU A 167 11.14 14.46 -7.69
CA LEU A 167 9.89 13.70 -7.66
C LEU A 167 10.06 12.28 -8.24
N GLN A 168 10.77 12.14 -9.34
CA GLN A 168 11.10 10.83 -9.92
C GLN A 168 11.89 9.95 -8.95
N LYS A 169 12.85 10.50 -8.22
CA LYS A 169 13.61 9.72 -7.23
C LYS A 169 12.77 9.25 -6.05
N TRP A 170 11.75 10.00 -5.68
CA TRP A 170 10.93 9.70 -4.51
C TRP A 170 9.73 8.80 -4.82
N VAL A 171 9.15 8.94 -6.01
CA VAL A 171 7.89 8.26 -6.37
C VAL A 171 8.11 6.86 -6.92
N LEU A 172 9.28 6.56 -7.50
CA LEU A 172 9.39 5.44 -8.40
C LEU A 172 10.51 4.46 -8.00
N GLY A 173 10.10 3.42 -7.33
CA GLY A 173 10.84 2.16 -7.20
C GLY A 173 10.62 1.28 -8.44
N GLY A 174 11.15 0.08 -8.44
CA GLY A 174 10.90 -0.90 -9.50
C GLY A 174 10.61 -2.27 -8.91
N MET A 175 9.80 -3.06 -9.57
CA MET A 175 9.53 -4.46 -9.22
C MET A 175 10.80 -5.34 -9.18
N ARG A 176 11.93 -4.80 -9.63
CA ARG A 176 13.27 -5.42 -9.55
C ARG A 176 13.98 -5.12 -8.24
N GLU A 177 13.44 -4.25 -7.41
CA GLU A 177 14.02 -4.03 -6.08
C GLU A 177 14.01 -5.32 -5.29
N THR A 178 15.09 -5.57 -4.58
CA THR A 178 15.30 -6.79 -3.81
C THR A 178 15.18 -6.49 -2.33
N ALA A 179 14.59 -7.44 -1.63
CA ALA A 179 14.68 -7.54 -0.18
C ALA A 179 15.12 -8.96 0.17
N THR A 180 15.58 -9.15 1.38
CA THR A 180 16.06 -10.45 1.85
C THR A 180 14.95 -11.14 2.61
N ASP A 181 14.64 -12.38 2.24
CA ASP A 181 13.67 -13.22 2.94
C ASP A 181 14.20 -13.73 4.31
N ALA A 182 13.41 -14.50 5.01
CA ALA A 182 13.78 -15.06 6.31
C ALA A 182 14.97 -16.03 6.25
N SER A 183 15.24 -16.61 5.08
CA SER A 183 16.37 -17.52 4.85
C SER A 183 17.68 -16.80 4.50
N GLY A 184 17.64 -15.48 4.33
CA GLY A 184 18.75 -14.68 3.85
C GLY A 184 18.87 -14.63 2.31
N THR A 185 17.87 -15.12 1.58
CA THR A 185 17.87 -15.14 0.11
C THR A 185 17.32 -13.83 -0.44
N PRO A 186 18.01 -13.18 -1.40
CA PRO A 186 17.46 -12.02 -2.09
C PRO A 186 16.25 -12.40 -2.93
N VAL A 187 15.13 -11.69 -2.74
CA VAL A 187 13.88 -11.85 -3.48
C VAL A 187 13.51 -10.54 -4.14
N THR A 188 13.18 -10.56 -5.42
CA THR A 188 12.66 -9.37 -6.11
C THR A 188 11.17 -9.18 -5.84
N GLY A 189 10.67 -7.94 -5.85
CA GLY A 189 9.24 -7.67 -5.73
C GLY A 189 8.41 -8.41 -6.79
N ASN A 190 8.96 -8.57 -8.01
CA ASN A 190 8.31 -9.30 -9.09
C ASN A 190 8.19 -10.81 -8.81
N ASP A 191 9.27 -11.44 -8.36
CA ASP A 191 9.26 -12.89 -8.07
C ASP A 191 8.37 -13.17 -6.85
N TRP A 192 8.45 -12.31 -5.83
CA TRP A 192 7.57 -12.41 -4.68
C TRP A 192 6.08 -12.30 -5.07
N LEU A 193 5.71 -11.29 -5.86
CA LEU A 193 4.31 -11.11 -6.28
C LEU A 193 3.84 -12.29 -7.13
N ARG A 194 4.69 -12.83 -8.01
CA ARG A 194 4.37 -14.04 -8.77
C ARG A 194 4.06 -15.21 -7.84
N THR A 195 4.88 -15.43 -6.81
CA THR A 195 4.61 -16.49 -5.82
C THR A 195 3.30 -16.27 -5.09
N VAL A 196 2.97 -15.03 -4.68
CA VAL A 196 1.68 -14.71 -4.06
C VAL A 196 0.50 -15.03 -4.97
N LEU A 197 0.66 -14.81 -6.27
CA LEU A 197 -0.41 -15.05 -7.26
C LEU A 197 -0.58 -16.55 -7.57
N ASP A 198 0.52 -17.25 -7.82
CA ASP A 198 0.53 -18.63 -8.35
C ASP A 198 0.53 -19.69 -7.25
N ASP A 199 1.25 -19.44 -6.14
CA ASP A 199 1.43 -20.38 -5.04
C ASP A 199 1.42 -19.66 -3.66
N PRO A 200 0.28 -19.10 -3.25
CA PRO A 200 0.20 -18.26 -2.04
C PRO A 200 0.51 -19.02 -0.75
N ALA A 201 0.38 -20.35 -0.73
CA ALA A 201 0.70 -21.15 0.44
C ALA A 201 2.20 -21.15 0.76
N HIS A 202 3.05 -20.93 -0.26
CA HIS A 202 4.51 -20.85 -0.12
C HIS A 202 5.04 -19.41 -0.25
N ALA A 203 4.15 -18.41 -0.37
CA ALA A 203 4.58 -17.02 -0.41
C ALA A 203 5.02 -16.55 0.99
N GLU A 204 6.30 -16.32 1.14
CA GLU A 204 6.89 -15.82 2.37
C GLU A 204 6.62 -14.32 2.55
N ASN A 205 6.57 -13.90 3.81
CA ASN A 205 6.53 -12.48 4.16
C ASN A 205 7.95 -11.94 4.20
N VAL A 206 8.22 -10.94 3.38
CA VAL A 206 9.53 -10.32 3.26
C VAL A 206 9.49 -8.96 3.92
N VAL A 207 10.38 -8.73 4.90
CA VAL A 207 10.47 -7.46 5.64
C VAL A 207 11.93 -7.12 5.85
N GLN A 208 12.42 -6.14 5.11
CA GLN A 208 13.76 -5.60 5.27
C GLN A 208 13.66 -4.09 5.54
N LEU A 209 14.22 -3.64 6.67
CA LEU A 209 14.03 -2.29 7.19
C LEU A 209 15.24 -1.37 6.97
N GLN A 210 16.39 -1.93 6.56
CA GLN A 210 17.66 -1.22 6.35
C GLN A 210 18.30 -1.64 5.03
#